data_337fa640a9efcc6b34cb2c20abda1f1a
#
_entry.id   337fa640a9efcc6b34cb2c20abda1f1a
#
_cell.length_a   1.000
_cell.length_b   1.000
_cell.length_c   1.000
_cell.angle_alpha   90.00
_cell.angle_beta   90.00
_cell.angle_gamma   90.00
#
_symmetry.space_group_name_H-M   'P 1'
#
loop_
_entity.id
_entity.type
_entity.pdbx_description
1 polymer ?
#
loop_
_entity_poly.entity_id
_entity_poly.type
_entity_poly.pdbx_seq_one_letter_code
_entity_poly.pdbx_strand_id
1 'polypeptide(L)'
;LTIPLSSSEGTTASAANESRMTRAVELVAEREGRATARVEVVEHPAAADGKDAQDIVAPPSRFSTLSLSARAPFADAVPERQDQLARDVRPTETAGQTYTLELRADTTGLVTLRAESLPQSPQVDVALVDPANGRSHDLRTDGPLTLAAGPDPSRIQLLVGRSSYVTSETRERLPESLTVQAPAPNPFRNQITLKYALPEAQDVTVAVFDLLGRRVRTLAEGRQEAGPHRVNWEGTDASQRRLASGTYFLRVSTDEKQHVEKVVLVR
;
A
#
# COMPACT_ATOMS: atom_id res chain seq x y z
N LEU A 1 20.53 -41.65 48.38
CA LEU A 1 21.09 -41.18 47.11
C LEU A 1 19.93 -40.55 46.28
N THR A 2 19.86 -39.23 46.27
CA THR A 2 18.84 -38.48 45.58
C THR A 2 19.50 -37.86 44.36
N ILE A 3 19.01 -38.17 43.15
CA ILE A 3 19.48 -37.61 41.91
C ILE A 3 18.55 -36.41 41.57
N PRO A 4 19.08 -35.21 41.32
CA PRO A 4 18.24 -34.10 40.87
C PRO A 4 17.98 -34.23 39.37
N LEU A 5 16.70 -34.17 38.98
CA LEU A 5 16.23 -33.99 37.59
C LEU A 5 16.54 -32.56 37.15
N SER A 6 17.40 -32.43 36.16
CA SER A 6 17.63 -31.17 35.45
C SER A 6 16.51 -30.91 34.43
N SER A 7 15.72 -29.90 34.69
CA SER A 7 14.74 -29.33 33.76
C SER A 7 15.38 -28.24 32.89
N SER A 8 15.88 -28.60 31.72
CA SER A 8 16.31 -27.60 30.70
C SER A 8 16.23 -28.10 29.25
N GLU A 9 15.11 -28.66 28.87
CA GLU A 9 14.89 -29.08 27.47
C GLU A 9 13.62 -28.50 26.80
N GLY A 10 12.96 -27.53 27.43
CA GLY A 10 11.71 -27.02 26.92
C GLY A 10 11.80 -25.85 25.88
N THR A 11 12.94 -25.14 25.84
CA THR A 11 12.99 -23.85 25.11
C THR A 11 13.60 -23.95 23.73
N THR A 12 14.43 -24.95 23.45
CA THR A 12 15.09 -25.11 22.14
C THR A 12 14.24 -25.86 21.11
N ALA A 13 13.29 -26.69 21.55
CA ALA A 13 12.40 -27.41 20.64
C ALA A 13 11.32 -26.50 20.01
N SER A 14 10.90 -25.43 20.70
CA SER A 14 9.91 -24.47 20.19
C SER A 14 10.48 -23.64 19.02
N ALA A 15 11.69 -23.09 19.18
CA ALA A 15 12.32 -22.28 18.14
C ALA A 15 12.73 -23.10 16.90
N ALA A 16 13.14 -24.37 17.10
CA ALA A 16 13.48 -25.26 15.99
C ALA A 16 12.25 -25.78 15.22
N ASN A 17 11.09 -25.81 15.87
CA ASN A 17 9.83 -26.22 15.22
C ASN A 17 9.19 -25.06 14.44
N GLU A 18 9.38 -23.82 14.88
CA GLU A 18 8.96 -22.61 14.13
C GLU A 18 9.73 -22.43 12.82
N SER A 19 11.01 -22.81 12.74
CA SER A 19 11.82 -22.77 11.52
C SER A 19 11.39 -23.78 10.44
N ARG A 20 10.47 -24.70 10.75
CA ARG A 20 9.96 -25.71 9.80
C ARG A 20 8.54 -25.43 9.32
N MET A 21 7.89 -24.38 9.82
CA MET A 21 6.52 -24.06 9.39
C MET A 21 6.57 -23.31 8.07
N THR A 22 6.00 -23.90 7.06
CA THR A 22 5.69 -23.23 5.78
C THR A 22 4.70 -22.11 6.06
N ARG A 23 5.06 -20.89 5.69
CA ARG A 23 4.15 -19.75 5.72
C ARG A 23 3.60 -19.56 4.32
N ALA A 24 2.30 -19.68 4.16
CA ALA A 24 1.64 -19.48 2.88
C ALA A 24 0.55 -18.41 3.03
N VAL A 25 0.49 -17.52 2.05
CA VAL A 25 -0.56 -16.51 1.90
C VAL A 25 -1.13 -16.64 0.50
N GLU A 26 -2.43 -16.87 0.40
CA GLU A 26 -3.16 -16.83 -0.87
C GLU A 26 -4.07 -15.60 -0.88
N LEU A 27 -3.89 -14.76 -1.90
CA LEU A 27 -4.71 -13.59 -2.13
C LEU A 27 -5.54 -13.76 -3.39
N VAL A 28 -6.76 -13.29 -3.31
CA VAL A 28 -7.71 -13.26 -4.42
C VAL A 28 -8.12 -11.81 -4.68
N ALA A 29 -7.98 -11.40 -5.94
CA ALA A 29 -8.51 -10.16 -6.45
C ALA A 29 -9.85 -10.42 -7.14
N GLU A 30 -10.87 -9.66 -6.80
CA GLU A 30 -12.22 -9.78 -7.35
C GLU A 30 -12.68 -8.42 -7.92
N ARG A 31 -13.34 -8.47 -9.08
CA ARG A 31 -13.94 -7.31 -9.70
C ARG A 31 -15.37 -7.59 -10.09
N GLU A 32 -16.31 -6.77 -9.61
CA GLU A 32 -17.75 -6.86 -9.93
C GLU A 32 -18.34 -8.26 -9.70
N GLY A 33 -17.74 -9.04 -8.79
CA GLY A 33 -18.14 -10.41 -8.46
C GLY A 33 -17.98 -11.45 -9.57
N ARG A 34 -17.23 -11.12 -10.64
CA ARG A 34 -17.10 -11.99 -11.83
C ARG A 34 -15.67 -12.30 -12.24
N ALA A 35 -14.77 -11.31 -12.24
CA ALA A 35 -13.38 -11.53 -12.60
C ALA A 35 -12.58 -11.83 -11.34
N THR A 36 -11.85 -12.94 -11.33
CA THR A 36 -10.97 -13.32 -10.22
C THR A 36 -9.55 -13.55 -10.72
N ALA A 37 -8.58 -13.07 -9.95
CA ALA A 37 -7.18 -13.38 -10.13
C ALA A 37 -6.61 -13.80 -8.77
N ARG A 38 -5.62 -14.69 -8.79
CA ARG A 38 -5.03 -15.27 -7.58
C ARG A 38 -3.52 -15.17 -7.62
N VAL A 39 -2.93 -14.98 -6.45
CA VAL A 39 -1.50 -15.11 -6.22
C VAL A 39 -1.26 -15.85 -4.91
N GLU A 40 -0.31 -16.75 -4.92
CA GLU A 40 0.15 -17.46 -3.73
C GLU A 40 1.61 -17.10 -3.48
N VAL A 41 1.94 -16.74 -2.24
CA VAL A 41 3.32 -16.60 -1.79
C VAL A 41 3.58 -17.61 -0.69
N VAL A 42 4.73 -18.27 -0.76
CA VAL A 42 5.07 -19.37 0.13
C VAL A 42 6.51 -19.21 0.63
N GLU A 43 6.71 -19.30 1.93
CA GLU A 43 8.03 -19.50 2.51
C GLU A 43 8.24 -20.98 2.78
N HIS A 44 9.30 -21.54 2.20
CA HIS A 44 9.64 -22.95 2.36
C HIS A 44 11.15 -23.14 2.65
N PRO A 45 11.53 -23.94 3.66
CA PRO A 45 12.94 -24.08 4.05
C PRO A 45 13.87 -24.64 2.98
N ALA A 46 13.32 -25.35 1.99
CA ALA A 46 14.07 -25.91 0.88
C ALA A 46 13.97 -25.09 -0.42
N ALA A 47 13.38 -23.91 -0.39
CA ALA A 47 13.35 -23.03 -1.55
C ALA A 47 14.74 -22.41 -1.81
N ALA A 48 15.03 -22.09 -3.05
CA ALA A 48 16.25 -21.39 -3.44
C ALA A 48 16.05 -19.86 -3.42
N ASP A 49 17.15 -19.12 -3.25
CA ASP A 49 17.15 -17.68 -3.52
C ASP A 49 17.12 -17.47 -5.04
N GLY A 50 15.96 -17.17 -5.57
CA GLY A 50 15.74 -16.97 -6.99
C GLY A 50 14.69 -17.93 -7.55
N LYS A 51 14.57 -17.96 -8.90
CA LYS A 51 13.57 -18.82 -9.55
C LYS A 51 13.95 -20.29 -9.42
N ASP A 52 13.01 -21.07 -8.91
CA ASP A 52 13.16 -22.53 -8.84
C ASP A 52 11.95 -23.27 -9.47
N ALA A 53 11.94 -24.60 -9.35
CA ALA A 53 10.89 -25.43 -9.92
C ALA A 53 9.54 -25.32 -9.19
N GLN A 54 9.49 -24.67 -8.04
CA GLN A 54 8.28 -24.49 -7.25
C GLN A 54 7.54 -23.19 -7.61
N ASP A 55 8.22 -22.26 -8.31
CA ASP A 55 7.62 -21.04 -8.81
C ASP A 55 6.72 -21.30 -10.01
N ILE A 56 5.57 -20.66 -10.03
CA ILE A 56 4.61 -20.76 -11.13
C ILE A 56 4.51 -19.41 -11.82
N VAL A 57 4.89 -19.33 -13.08
CA VAL A 57 4.75 -18.11 -13.89
C VAL A 57 3.27 -17.80 -14.10
N ALA A 58 2.91 -16.53 -13.90
CA ALA A 58 1.54 -16.06 -14.14
C ALA A 58 1.19 -16.10 -15.64
N PRO A 59 -0.06 -16.39 -16.01
CA PRO A 59 -0.51 -16.31 -17.39
C PRO A 59 -0.40 -14.86 -17.91
N PRO A 60 -0.14 -14.67 -19.22
CA PRO A 60 -0.04 -13.33 -19.80
C PRO A 60 -1.29 -12.49 -19.54
N SER A 61 -1.13 -11.31 -18.95
CA SER A 61 -2.22 -10.40 -18.57
C SER A 61 -3.13 -9.95 -19.72
N ARG A 62 -2.63 -10.01 -20.96
CA ARG A 62 -3.41 -9.67 -22.18
C ARG A 62 -4.59 -10.61 -22.46
N PHE A 63 -4.67 -11.74 -21.78
CA PHE A 63 -5.78 -12.71 -21.91
C PHE A 63 -6.75 -12.66 -20.72
N SER A 64 -6.51 -11.81 -19.74
CA SER A 64 -7.35 -11.69 -18.54
C SER A 64 -7.82 -10.25 -18.35
N THR A 65 -9.07 -10.11 -17.94
CA THR A 65 -9.65 -8.82 -17.58
C THR A 65 -9.13 -8.29 -16.24
N LEU A 66 -8.56 -9.18 -15.43
CA LEU A 66 -7.95 -8.91 -14.13
C LEU A 66 -6.75 -9.84 -13.96
N SER A 67 -5.63 -9.31 -13.51
CA SER A 67 -4.43 -10.08 -13.14
C SER A 67 -3.88 -9.62 -11.80
N LEU A 68 -3.43 -10.58 -11.02
CA LEU A 68 -2.71 -10.39 -9.77
C LEU A 68 -1.50 -11.35 -9.80
N SER A 69 -0.31 -10.84 -9.63
CA SER A 69 0.93 -11.63 -9.67
C SER A 69 1.94 -11.10 -8.66
N ALA A 70 2.82 -11.97 -8.17
CA ALA A 70 4.02 -11.57 -7.45
C ALA A 70 5.13 -11.26 -8.45
N ARG A 71 5.91 -10.21 -8.20
CA ARG A 71 7.09 -9.89 -8.98
C ARG A 71 8.29 -10.67 -8.43
N ALA A 72 8.93 -11.43 -9.28
CA ALA A 72 10.11 -12.19 -8.91
C ALA A 72 11.23 -11.28 -8.38
N PRO A 73 11.96 -11.67 -7.33
CA PRO A 73 13.09 -10.89 -6.80
C PRO A 73 14.25 -10.74 -7.79
N PHE A 74 14.30 -11.58 -8.80
CA PHE A 74 15.29 -11.58 -9.90
C PHE A 74 14.76 -10.94 -11.20
N ALA A 75 13.72 -10.12 -11.13
CA ALA A 75 13.04 -9.53 -12.30
C ALA A 75 13.98 -8.78 -13.26
N ASP A 76 15.05 -8.17 -12.74
CA ASP A 76 16.02 -7.43 -13.54
C ASP A 76 16.96 -8.35 -14.36
N ALA A 77 16.98 -9.66 -14.07
CA ALA A 77 17.82 -10.66 -14.72
C ALA A 77 17.07 -11.52 -15.75
N VAL A 78 15.75 -11.36 -15.88
CA VAL A 78 14.91 -12.17 -16.78
C VAL A 78 14.03 -11.29 -17.67
N PRO A 79 13.59 -11.78 -18.85
CA PRO A 79 12.63 -11.05 -19.68
C PRO A 79 11.34 -10.73 -18.94
N GLU A 80 10.76 -9.53 -19.16
CA GLU A 80 9.55 -9.02 -18.48
C GLU A 80 8.35 -9.98 -18.37
N ARG A 81 8.34 -11.05 -19.19
CA ARG A 81 7.26 -12.05 -19.16
C ARG A 81 7.48 -13.18 -18.15
N GLN A 82 8.68 -13.27 -17.56
CA GLN A 82 9.03 -14.34 -16.63
C GLN A 82 9.19 -13.82 -15.20
N ASP A 83 9.04 -12.53 -15.01
CA ASP A 83 9.15 -11.87 -13.72
C ASP A 83 7.83 -11.83 -12.93
N GLN A 84 6.72 -12.19 -13.56
CA GLN A 84 5.40 -12.25 -12.92
C GLN A 84 5.06 -13.69 -12.55
N LEU A 85 4.85 -13.93 -11.26
CA LEU A 85 4.58 -15.25 -10.70
C LEU A 85 3.15 -15.33 -10.16
N ALA A 86 2.44 -16.38 -10.52
CA ALA A 86 1.17 -16.76 -9.86
C ALA A 86 1.43 -17.45 -8.51
N ARG A 87 2.61 -18.04 -8.37
CA ARG A 87 3.13 -18.60 -7.13
C ARG A 87 4.61 -18.24 -7.00
N ASP A 88 4.96 -17.60 -5.88
CA ASP A 88 6.33 -17.21 -5.53
C ASP A 88 6.74 -17.98 -4.27
N VAL A 89 7.76 -18.81 -4.37
CA VAL A 89 8.25 -19.64 -3.26
C VAL A 89 9.66 -19.18 -2.89
N ARG A 90 9.84 -18.76 -1.65
CA ARG A 90 11.12 -18.23 -1.15
C ARG A 90 11.62 -18.97 0.08
N PRO A 91 12.92 -18.91 0.37
CA PRO A 91 13.46 -19.41 1.62
C PRO A 91 12.78 -18.79 2.83
N THR A 92 12.65 -19.57 3.90
CA THR A 92 12.06 -19.07 5.15
C THR A 92 13.02 -18.10 5.83
N GLU A 93 12.64 -16.84 5.95
CA GLU A 93 13.37 -15.83 6.68
C GLU A 93 12.89 -15.74 8.13
N THR A 94 13.85 -15.61 9.07
CA THR A 94 13.54 -15.60 10.50
C THR A 94 12.70 -14.40 10.92
N ALA A 95 12.93 -13.23 10.33
CA ALA A 95 12.19 -12.01 10.61
C ALA A 95 10.89 -11.94 9.82
N GLY A 96 10.98 -12.10 8.49
CA GLY A 96 9.87 -12.02 7.57
C GLY A 96 10.34 -11.73 6.15
N GLN A 97 9.40 -11.70 5.22
CA GLN A 97 9.61 -11.47 3.79
C GLN A 97 8.69 -10.37 3.27
N THR A 98 9.18 -9.64 2.25
CA THR A 98 8.39 -8.67 1.48
C THR A 98 8.23 -9.17 0.05
N TYR A 99 6.99 -9.22 -0.43
CA TYR A 99 6.65 -9.57 -1.80
C TYR A 99 6.07 -8.34 -2.51
N THR A 100 6.54 -8.04 -3.71
CA THR A 100 5.94 -7.00 -4.55
C THR A 100 4.85 -7.64 -5.40
N LEU A 101 3.62 -7.23 -5.22
CA LEU A 101 2.47 -7.67 -6.00
C LEU A 101 2.15 -6.64 -7.08
N GLU A 102 1.81 -7.11 -8.27
CA GLU A 102 1.29 -6.29 -9.36
C GLU A 102 -0.17 -6.65 -9.62
N LEU A 103 -1.05 -5.65 -9.45
CA LEU A 103 -2.47 -5.72 -9.76
C LEU A 103 -2.75 -4.93 -11.03
N ARG A 104 -3.38 -5.54 -12.02
CA ARG A 104 -3.75 -4.90 -13.29
C ARG A 104 -5.15 -5.29 -13.71
N ALA A 105 -5.90 -4.36 -14.27
CA ALA A 105 -7.21 -4.59 -14.87
C ALA A 105 -7.26 -4.01 -16.29
N ASP A 106 -8.06 -4.59 -17.16
CA ASP A 106 -8.24 -4.13 -18.55
C ASP A 106 -8.84 -2.72 -18.65
N THR A 107 -9.68 -2.34 -17.70
CA THR A 107 -10.30 -1.03 -17.59
C THR A 107 -10.19 -0.52 -16.15
N THR A 108 -10.20 0.80 -15.99
CA THR A 108 -10.15 1.41 -14.64
C THR A 108 -11.43 1.10 -13.86
N GLY A 109 -11.28 0.62 -12.64
CA GLY A 109 -12.40 0.28 -11.75
C GLY A 109 -11.93 -0.14 -10.37
N LEU A 110 -12.89 -0.46 -9.50
CA LEU A 110 -12.59 -0.96 -8.16
C LEU A 110 -12.36 -2.48 -8.19
N VAL A 111 -11.34 -2.90 -7.46
CA VAL A 111 -10.98 -4.31 -7.26
C VAL A 111 -10.88 -4.54 -5.76
N THR A 112 -11.46 -5.63 -5.30
CA THR A 112 -11.38 -6.07 -3.90
C THR A 112 -10.34 -7.17 -3.77
N LEU A 113 -9.34 -6.95 -2.92
CA LEU A 113 -8.37 -7.96 -2.50
C LEU A 113 -8.80 -8.58 -1.18
N ARG A 114 -8.81 -9.90 -1.11
CA ARG A 114 -9.06 -10.64 0.13
C ARG A 114 -8.04 -11.76 0.31
N ALA A 115 -7.76 -12.10 1.55
CA ALA A 115 -7.00 -13.30 1.86
C ALA A 115 -7.92 -14.53 1.79
N GLU A 116 -7.54 -15.51 0.99
CA GLU A 116 -8.17 -16.84 0.96
C GLU A 116 -7.54 -17.75 2.02
N SER A 117 -6.23 -17.63 2.18
CA SER A 117 -5.45 -18.37 3.17
C SER A 117 -4.42 -17.47 3.82
N LEU A 118 -4.24 -17.63 5.14
CA LEU A 118 -3.24 -16.95 5.96
C LEU A 118 -2.47 -17.96 6.81
N PRO A 119 -1.21 -17.66 7.18
CA PRO A 119 -0.43 -18.49 8.09
C PRO A 119 -1.20 -18.76 9.39
N GLN A 120 -1.19 -20.01 9.87
CA GLN A 120 -1.91 -20.40 11.09
C GLN A 120 -1.27 -19.85 12.37
N SER A 121 0.02 -19.52 12.35
CA SER A 121 0.71 -18.99 13.51
C SER A 121 0.23 -17.59 13.89
N PRO A 122 -0.19 -17.35 15.13
CA PRO A 122 -0.57 -16.03 15.62
C PRO A 122 0.60 -15.05 15.75
N GLN A 123 1.85 -15.53 15.65
CA GLN A 123 3.07 -14.72 15.74
C GLN A 123 3.51 -14.18 14.37
N VAL A 124 2.80 -14.54 13.31
CA VAL A 124 3.04 -14.07 11.95
C VAL A 124 1.98 -13.09 11.55
N ASP A 125 2.34 -11.84 11.42
CA ASP A 125 1.49 -10.80 10.87
C ASP A 125 1.57 -10.79 9.34
N VAL A 126 0.47 -10.38 8.72
CA VAL A 126 0.36 -10.29 7.27
C VAL A 126 -0.30 -8.97 6.91
N ALA A 127 0.44 -8.07 6.26
CA ALA A 127 -0.05 -6.76 5.89
C ALA A 127 0.18 -6.46 4.40
N LEU A 128 -0.77 -5.78 3.79
CA LEU A 128 -0.60 -5.13 2.50
C LEU A 128 -0.19 -3.67 2.74
N VAL A 129 0.83 -3.22 2.03
CA VAL A 129 1.25 -1.82 2.02
C VAL A 129 1.17 -1.31 0.59
N ASP A 130 0.46 -0.23 0.40
CA ASP A 130 0.41 0.52 -0.85
C ASP A 130 1.27 1.78 -0.71
N PRO A 131 2.55 1.76 -1.14
CA PRO A 131 3.45 2.90 -0.97
C PRO A 131 3.02 4.12 -1.78
N ALA A 132 2.35 3.90 -2.94
CA ALA A 132 1.87 4.98 -3.79
C ALA A 132 0.74 5.76 -3.10
N ASN A 133 -0.01 5.07 -2.28
CA ASN A 133 -1.15 5.60 -1.54
C ASN A 133 -0.88 5.77 -0.04
N GLY A 134 0.29 5.41 0.46
CA GLY A 134 0.67 5.54 1.86
C GLY A 134 -0.28 4.80 2.81
N ARG A 135 -0.85 3.67 2.37
CA ARG A 135 -1.80 2.87 3.16
C ARG A 135 -1.19 1.55 3.58
N SER A 136 -1.47 1.16 4.80
CA SER A 136 -1.28 -0.21 5.26
C SER A 136 -2.63 -0.84 5.60
N HIS A 137 -2.70 -2.16 5.46
CA HIS A 137 -3.91 -2.93 5.69
C HIS A 137 -3.54 -4.29 6.28
N ASP A 138 -3.97 -4.56 7.49
CA ASP A 138 -3.78 -5.85 8.15
C ASP A 138 -4.81 -6.85 7.62
N LEU A 139 -4.32 -7.90 6.94
CA LEU A 139 -5.21 -8.89 6.33
C LEU A 139 -5.95 -9.78 7.33
N ARG A 140 -5.57 -9.77 8.62
CA ARG A 140 -6.26 -10.54 9.67
C ARG A 140 -7.40 -9.76 10.31
N THR A 141 -7.22 -8.45 10.46
CA THR A 141 -8.13 -7.60 11.26
C THR A 141 -9.02 -6.70 10.43
N ASP A 142 -8.54 -6.19 9.30
CA ASP A 142 -9.20 -5.13 8.55
C ASP A 142 -10.17 -5.66 7.46
N GLY A 143 -10.17 -6.97 7.23
CA GLY A 143 -11.02 -7.60 6.22
C GLY A 143 -10.56 -7.34 4.77
N PRO A 144 -11.46 -7.38 3.78
CA PRO A 144 -11.11 -7.17 2.37
C PRO A 144 -10.70 -5.73 2.06
N LEU A 145 -9.63 -5.54 1.27
CA LEU A 145 -9.13 -4.25 0.83
C LEU A 145 -9.67 -3.88 -0.56
N THR A 146 -10.31 -2.73 -0.70
CA THR A 146 -10.76 -2.23 -2.03
C THR A 146 -9.80 -1.18 -2.56
N LEU A 147 -9.32 -1.39 -3.79
CA LEU A 147 -8.34 -0.57 -4.49
C LEU A 147 -8.85 -0.19 -5.88
N ALA A 148 -8.37 0.95 -6.39
CA ALA A 148 -8.52 1.27 -7.80
C ALA A 148 -7.44 0.54 -8.60
N ALA A 149 -7.84 -0.16 -9.66
CA ALA A 149 -6.94 -0.80 -10.62
C ALA A 149 -7.32 -0.41 -12.05
N GLY A 150 -6.37 -0.49 -12.96
CA GLY A 150 -6.53 -0.14 -14.37
C GLY A 150 -5.49 -0.82 -15.25
N PRO A 151 -5.36 -0.36 -16.52
CA PRO A 151 -4.38 -0.91 -17.47
C PRO A 151 -2.93 -0.76 -17.00
N ASP A 152 -2.61 0.32 -16.29
CA ASP A 152 -1.31 0.49 -15.67
C ASP A 152 -1.23 -0.34 -14.38
N PRO A 153 -0.11 -1.05 -14.13
CA PRO A 153 0.02 -1.90 -12.96
C PRO A 153 0.07 -1.09 -11.66
N SER A 154 -0.81 -1.41 -10.73
CA SER A 154 -0.71 -0.95 -9.34
C SER A 154 0.20 -1.89 -8.58
N ARG A 155 1.23 -1.34 -7.92
CA ARG A 155 2.19 -2.10 -7.12
C ARG A 155 1.84 -2.00 -5.65
N ILE A 156 1.68 -3.15 -5.04
CA ILE A 156 1.35 -3.31 -3.63
C ILE A 156 2.42 -4.21 -3.02
N GLN A 157 2.80 -3.96 -1.79
CA GLN A 157 3.73 -4.83 -1.08
C GLN A 157 2.97 -5.68 -0.06
N LEU A 158 3.22 -6.98 -0.09
CA LEU A 158 2.75 -7.93 0.90
C LEU A 158 3.89 -8.22 1.86
N LEU A 159 3.69 -7.91 3.13
CA LEU A 159 4.62 -8.17 4.22
C LEU A 159 4.14 -9.39 4.98
N VAL A 160 5.00 -10.38 5.16
CA VAL A 160 4.70 -11.61 5.90
C VAL A 160 5.83 -11.84 6.89
N GLY A 161 5.56 -11.85 8.18
CA GLY A 161 6.63 -12.03 9.17
C GLY A 161 6.20 -11.78 10.60
N ARG A 162 7.19 -11.69 11.49
CA ARG A 162 6.94 -11.31 12.89
C ARG A 162 6.41 -9.89 12.99
N SER A 163 5.62 -9.59 14.01
CA SER A 163 5.03 -8.26 14.23
C SER A 163 6.06 -7.13 14.19
N SER A 164 7.24 -7.34 14.76
CA SER A 164 8.33 -6.35 14.71
C SER A 164 8.81 -6.06 13.28
N TYR A 165 8.93 -7.10 12.45
CA TYR A 165 9.30 -6.97 11.04
C TYR A 165 8.22 -6.20 10.25
N VAL A 166 6.97 -6.66 10.32
CA VAL A 166 5.86 -6.03 9.61
C VAL A 166 5.69 -4.56 10.01
N THR A 167 5.81 -4.26 11.31
CA THR A 167 5.72 -2.88 11.81
C THR A 167 6.86 -1.99 11.30
N SER A 168 8.13 -2.47 11.34
CA SER A 168 9.28 -1.67 10.86
C SER A 168 9.21 -1.44 9.36
N GLU A 169 8.93 -2.49 8.58
CA GLU A 169 8.82 -2.41 7.12
C GLU A 169 7.64 -1.51 6.67
N THR A 170 6.52 -1.58 7.39
CA THR A 170 5.38 -0.68 7.15
C THR A 170 5.77 0.77 7.40
N ARG A 171 6.44 1.05 8.52
CA ARG A 171 6.88 2.41 8.87
C ARG A 171 7.87 2.98 7.85
N GLU A 172 8.82 2.18 7.35
CA GLU A 172 9.79 2.62 6.34
C GLU A 172 9.15 2.98 4.99
N ARG A 173 8.02 2.37 4.67
CA ARG A 173 7.32 2.55 3.39
C ARG A 173 6.19 3.56 3.43
N LEU A 174 5.69 3.89 4.60
CA LEU A 174 4.69 4.93 4.78
C LEU A 174 5.37 6.28 5.03
N PRO A 175 4.77 7.38 4.59
CA PRO A 175 5.31 8.70 4.92
C PRO A 175 5.28 8.90 6.43
N GLU A 176 6.44 9.15 7.04
CA GLU A 176 6.56 9.42 8.48
C GLU A 176 5.89 10.74 8.92
N SER A 177 5.47 11.54 7.97
CA SER A 177 4.85 12.84 8.23
C SER A 177 3.97 13.28 7.07
N LEU A 178 3.11 14.28 7.32
CA LEU A 178 2.37 14.97 6.27
C LEU A 178 3.31 15.32 5.11
N THR A 179 3.05 14.74 3.95
CA THR A 179 3.71 15.09 2.69
C THR A 179 2.72 15.79 1.78
N VAL A 180 3.16 16.87 1.13
CA VAL A 180 2.34 17.64 0.20
C VAL A 180 3.10 17.76 -1.12
N GLN A 181 2.46 17.36 -2.21
CA GLN A 181 3.02 17.50 -3.56
C GLN A 181 2.67 18.88 -4.12
N ALA A 182 3.56 19.44 -4.93
CA ALA A 182 3.30 20.69 -5.61
C ALA A 182 1.97 20.62 -6.39
N PRO A 183 1.06 21.60 -6.18
CA PRO A 183 -0.23 21.60 -6.87
C PRO A 183 -0.06 21.76 -8.37
N ALA A 184 -0.81 21.00 -9.15
CA ALA A 184 -0.72 21.02 -10.61
C ALA A 184 -2.11 21.04 -11.28
N PRO A 185 -2.21 21.70 -12.44
CA PRO A 185 -1.25 22.60 -13.07
C PRO A 185 -1.08 23.90 -12.29
N ASN A 186 0.13 24.49 -12.28
CA ASN A 186 0.37 25.79 -11.67
C ASN A 186 1.33 26.60 -12.59
N PRO A 187 0.93 27.72 -13.20
CA PRO A 187 -0.39 28.39 -13.12
C PRO A 187 -1.57 27.58 -13.67
N PHE A 188 -2.79 27.86 -13.17
CA PHE A 188 -4.01 27.19 -13.62
C PHE A 188 -5.09 28.17 -14.08
N ARG A 189 -6.03 27.68 -14.93
CA ARG A 189 -7.14 28.48 -15.45
C ARG A 189 -8.50 28.03 -14.89
N ASN A 190 -8.75 26.73 -14.93
CA ASN A 190 -10.05 26.17 -14.55
C ASN A 190 -9.99 25.45 -13.21
N GLN A 191 -9.00 24.59 -13.03
CA GLN A 191 -8.88 23.74 -11.86
C GLN A 191 -7.40 23.46 -11.55
N ILE A 192 -7.09 23.37 -10.27
CA ILE A 192 -5.82 22.89 -9.77
C ILE A 192 -6.06 21.76 -8.79
N THR A 193 -5.19 20.76 -8.82
CA THR A 193 -5.24 19.59 -7.92
C THR A 193 -4.10 19.67 -6.93
N LEU A 194 -4.41 19.58 -5.66
CA LEU A 194 -3.46 19.37 -4.56
C LEU A 194 -3.53 17.91 -4.13
N LYS A 195 -2.36 17.26 -4.03
CA LYS A 195 -2.20 15.91 -3.49
C LYS A 195 -1.37 15.98 -2.21
N TYR A 196 -1.80 15.26 -1.19
CA TYR A 196 -1.06 15.12 0.07
C TYR A 196 -1.26 13.73 0.64
N ALA A 197 -0.37 13.28 1.52
CA ALA A 197 -0.48 12.01 2.19
C ALA A 197 -0.29 12.17 3.70
N LEU A 198 -1.11 11.44 4.45
CA LEU A 198 -1.13 11.42 5.91
C LEU A 198 -0.45 10.17 6.43
N PRO A 199 0.42 10.26 7.46
CA PRO A 199 1.06 9.11 8.08
C PRO A 199 0.08 8.22 8.84
N GLU A 200 -0.98 8.82 9.38
CA GLU A 200 -2.03 8.16 10.16
C GLU A 200 -3.36 8.90 10.03
N ALA A 201 -4.45 8.27 10.52
CA ALA A 201 -5.77 8.88 10.52
C ALA A 201 -5.81 10.06 11.50
N GLN A 202 -6.02 11.27 10.99
CA GLN A 202 -6.02 12.53 11.78
C GLN A 202 -6.96 13.57 11.21
N ASP A 203 -7.22 14.62 11.98
CA ASP A 203 -8.02 15.74 11.51
C ASP A 203 -7.20 16.64 10.59
N VAL A 204 -7.79 16.95 9.44
CA VAL A 204 -7.15 17.74 8.38
C VAL A 204 -8.05 18.88 7.97
N THR A 205 -7.47 20.05 7.80
CA THR A 205 -8.10 21.19 7.13
C THR A 205 -7.29 21.57 5.90
N VAL A 206 -7.92 21.55 4.73
CA VAL A 206 -7.36 22.09 3.50
C VAL A 206 -8.13 23.32 3.09
N ALA A 207 -7.46 24.47 3.06
CA ALA A 207 -8.11 25.75 2.79
C ALA A 207 -7.29 26.64 1.86
N VAL A 208 -7.99 27.52 1.15
CA VAL A 208 -7.43 28.53 0.23
C VAL A 208 -7.43 29.88 0.92
N PHE A 209 -6.33 30.61 0.77
CA PHE A 209 -6.15 31.95 1.30
C PHE A 209 -5.73 32.94 0.22
N ASP A 210 -6.12 34.19 0.37
CA ASP A 210 -5.63 35.29 -0.47
C ASP A 210 -4.30 35.86 0.06
N LEU A 211 -3.76 36.85 -0.64
CA LEU A 211 -2.50 37.55 -0.26
C LEU A 211 -2.56 38.26 1.09
N LEU A 212 -3.75 38.59 1.60
CA LEU A 212 -3.96 39.22 2.89
C LEU A 212 -4.15 38.19 4.02
N GLY A 213 -4.01 36.88 3.70
CA GLY A 213 -4.19 35.80 4.65
C GLY A 213 -5.66 35.51 5.01
N ARG A 214 -6.61 36.07 4.26
CA ARG A 214 -8.05 35.79 4.48
C ARG A 214 -8.39 34.46 3.83
N ARG A 215 -9.07 33.57 4.56
CA ARG A 215 -9.58 32.31 4.04
C ARG A 215 -10.70 32.57 3.04
N VAL A 216 -10.51 32.18 1.79
CA VAL A 216 -11.48 32.36 0.71
C VAL A 216 -12.34 31.11 0.50
N ARG A 217 -11.82 29.93 0.81
CA ARG A 217 -12.55 28.66 0.70
C ARG A 217 -11.91 27.57 1.55
N THR A 218 -12.74 26.69 2.13
CA THR A 218 -12.32 25.39 2.68
C THR A 218 -12.60 24.33 1.62
N LEU A 219 -11.60 23.49 1.30
CA LEU A 219 -11.69 22.42 0.32
C LEU A 219 -11.95 21.06 0.95
N ALA A 220 -11.40 20.84 2.14
CA ALA A 220 -11.64 19.66 2.97
C ALA A 220 -11.49 20.03 4.45
N GLU A 221 -12.29 19.41 5.32
CA GLU A 221 -12.24 19.58 6.77
C GLU A 221 -12.78 18.34 7.46
N GLY A 222 -12.09 17.86 8.50
CA GLY A 222 -12.45 16.71 9.32
C GLY A 222 -11.45 15.59 9.30
N ARG A 223 -11.80 14.48 9.99
CA ARG A 223 -10.96 13.30 10.10
C ARG A 223 -10.80 12.61 8.78
N GLN A 224 -9.55 12.31 8.41
CA GLN A 224 -9.18 11.59 7.20
C GLN A 224 -8.27 10.42 7.57
N GLU A 225 -8.43 9.32 6.84
CA GLU A 225 -7.64 8.10 7.02
C GLU A 225 -6.17 8.31 6.64
N ALA A 226 -5.28 7.43 7.12
CA ALA A 226 -3.91 7.36 6.63
C ALA A 226 -3.86 7.17 5.11
N GLY A 227 -2.84 7.74 4.47
CA GLY A 227 -2.63 7.58 3.04
C GLY A 227 -2.85 8.85 2.23
N PRO A 228 -2.94 8.73 0.88
CA PRO A 228 -3.00 9.87 0.00
C PRO A 228 -4.42 10.40 -0.15
N HIS A 229 -4.46 11.69 -0.22
CA HIS A 229 -5.66 12.47 -0.45
C HIS A 229 -5.48 13.39 -1.64
N ARG A 230 -6.58 13.72 -2.28
CA ARG A 230 -6.62 14.68 -3.37
C ARG A 230 -7.79 15.63 -3.20
N VAL A 231 -7.50 16.92 -3.32
CA VAL A 231 -8.52 17.96 -3.37
C VAL A 231 -8.36 18.79 -4.62
N ASN A 232 -9.47 19.26 -5.16
CA ASN A 232 -9.51 20.10 -6.35
C ASN A 232 -10.03 21.47 -5.98
N TRP A 233 -9.47 22.51 -6.61
CA TRP A 233 -9.95 23.88 -6.49
C TRP A 233 -10.15 24.51 -7.87
N GLU A 234 -11.33 25.07 -8.09
CA GLU A 234 -11.75 25.67 -9.38
C GLU A 234 -11.56 27.19 -9.42
N GLY A 235 -10.80 27.79 -8.51
CA GLY A 235 -10.60 29.22 -8.45
C GLY A 235 -11.87 29.99 -8.03
N THR A 236 -12.67 29.40 -7.13
CA THR A 236 -13.91 29.98 -6.60
C THR A 236 -13.85 30.17 -5.07
N ASP A 237 -14.66 31.13 -4.57
CA ASP A 237 -14.84 31.34 -3.13
C ASP A 237 -15.86 30.35 -2.52
N ALA A 238 -16.13 30.51 -1.21
CA ALA A 238 -17.10 29.66 -0.50
C ALA A 238 -18.53 29.77 -1.04
N SER A 239 -18.87 30.87 -1.73
CA SER A 239 -20.17 31.09 -2.39
C SER A 239 -20.17 30.67 -3.87
N GLN A 240 -19.18 29.88 -4.32
CA GLN A 240 -19.02 29.45 -5.72
C GLN A 240 -18.76 30.59 -6.71
N ARG A 241 -18.50 31.80 -6.25
CA ARG A 241 -18.18 32.93 -7.14
C ARG A 241 -16.72 32.83 -7.59
N ARG A 242 -16.51 33.13 -8.85
CA ARG A 242 -15.18 33.11 -9.47
C ARG A 242 -14.29 34.20 -8.88
N LEU A 243 -13.08 33.83 -8.49
CA LEU A 243 -12.07 34.76 -7.99
C LEU A 243 -11.29 35.42 -9.14
N ALA A 244 -10.72 36.56 -8.92
CA ALA A 244 -9.87 37.27 -9.88
C ALA A 244 -8.53 36.51 -10.11
N SER A 245 -7.92 36.75 -11.29
CA SER A 245 -6.52 36.32 -11.50
C SER A 245 -5.61 36.86 -10.42
N GLY A 246 -4.73 36.02 -9.92
CA GLY A 246 -3.84 36.42 -8.83
C GLY A 246 -3.16 35.25 -8.13
N THR A 247 -2.41 35.56 -7.11
CA THR A 247 -1.73 34.59 -6.27
C THR A 247 -2.61 34.24 -5.07
N TYR A 248 -2.71 32.95 -4.81
CA TYR A 248 -3.41 32.35 -3.67
C TYR A 248 -2.50 31.36 -2.97
N PHE A 249 -2.87 30.95 -1.77
CA PHE A 249 -2.15 29.94 -1.00
C PHE A 249 -3.09 28.80 -0.65
N LEU A 250 -2.68 27.57 -0.98
CA LEU A 250 -3.31 26.34 -0.50
C LEU A 250 -2.61 25.92 0.77
N ARG A 251 -3.34 25.79 1.86
CA ARG A 251 -2.80 25.36 3.14
C ARG A 251 -3.44 24.04 3.56
N VAL A 252 -2.59 23.05 3.85
CA VAL A 252 -2.94 21.81 4.51
C VAL A 252 -2.49 21.90 5.94
N SER A 253 -3.41 21.76 6.87
CA SER A 253 -3.15 21.81 8.32
C SER A 253 -3.63 20.52 8.96
N THR A 254 -2.81 19.93 9.80
CA THR A 254 -3.15 18.87 10.75
C THR A 254 -2.89 19.38 12.16
N ASP A 255 -3.17 18.59 13.19
CA ASP A 255 -2.91 18.97 14.58
C ASP A 255 -1.42 19.22 14.84
N GLU A 256 -0.53 18.51 14.12
CA GLU A 256 0.91 18.60 14.34
C GLU A 256 1.65 19.46 13.33
N LYS A 257 1.18 19.55 12.09
CA LYS A 257 1.91 20.16 10.98
C LYS A 257 1.02 21.02 10.10
N GLN A 258 1.67 22.01 9.51
CA GLN A 258 1.08 22.88 8.49
C GLN A 258 2.00 22.96 7.29
N HIS A 259 1.42 22.84 6.10
CA HIS A 259 2.12 23.04 4.83
C HIS A 259 1.37 24.05 3.98
N VAL A 260 2.11 24.93 3.27
CA VAL A 260 1.53 26.00 2.44
C VAL A 260 2.15 25.98 1.06
N GLU A 261 1.31 25.92 0.03
CA GLU A 261 1.70 25.96 -1.38
C GLU A 261 1.18 27.22 -2.07
N LYS A 262 2.05 27.90 -2.80
CA LYS A 262 1.67 29.05 -3.62
C LYS A 262 1.10 28.60 -4.96
N VAL A 263 -0.06 29.14 -5.33
CA VAL A 263 -0.72 28.86 -6.60
C VAL A 263 -1.09 30.14 -7.33
N VAL A 264 -1.08 30.09 -8.66
CA VAL A 264 -1.38 31.24 -9.51
C VAL A 264 -2.60 30.92 -10.39
N LEU A 265 -3.67 31.66 -10.14
CA LEU A 265 -4.87 31.63 -10.98
C LEU A 265 -4.73 32.63 -12.13
N VAL A 266 -4.95 32.18 -13.36
CA VAL A 266 -4.91 32.97 -14.59
C VAL A 266 -6.25 32.83 -15.32
N ARG A 267 -6.82 33.94 -15.70
CA ARG A 267 -8.09 33.98 -16.47
C ARG A 267 -7.91 34.72 -17.76
#